data_34d8e00b1392b5eb96eb146a2296eeb5
#
_entry.id   34d8e00b1392b5eb96eb146a2296eeb5
#
_cell.length_a   1.000
_cell.length_b   1.000
_cell.length_c   1.000
_cell.angle_alpha   90.00
_cell.angle_beta   90.00
_cell.angle_gamma   90.00
#
_symmetry.space_group_name_H-M   'P 1'
#
loop_
_entity.id
_entity.type
_entity.pdbx_description
1 polymer ?
#
loop_
_entity_poly.entity_id
_entity_poly.type
_entity_poly.pdbx_seq_one_letter_code
_entity_poly.pdbx_strand_id
1 'polypeptide(L)'
;MVTYKAVKVSDRVTRIFGICTELMYLVEGEDKAALIDTGSGFGSLKQTVEKLTDKPVIVLLTHGHVDHAMGAGEFETVYMNHNDDDIFKKHGQSSIRWDSLRMSEEYVEVVSSDYIETADAGRFYPLKEGDRFDLGGCTLNTYACYGHTRGSMVFLLEEERILFLGDACNSRTFMFQDYSLT
;
A
#
# COMPACT_ATOMS: atom_id res chain seq x y z
N MET A 1 -3.18 -13.22 -16.94
CA MET A 1 -2.13 -12.79 -15.98
C MET A 1 -2.21 -11.28 -15.87
N VAL A 2 -2.49 -10.79 -14.70
CA VAL A 2 -2.55 -9.35 -14.39
C VAL A 2 -1.16 -8.72 -14.54
N THR A 3 -1.10 -7.55 -15.17
CA THR A 3 0.13 -6.75 -15.30
C THR A 3 -0.13 -5.34 -14.81
N TYR A 4 0.74 -4.83 -13.96
CA TYR A 4 0.66 -3.48 -13.44
C TYR A 4 1.38 -2.48 -14.34
N LYS A 5 0.71 -1.38 -14.66
CA LYS A 5 1.32 -0.26 -15.37
C LYS A 5 2.12 0.57 -14.38
N ALA A 6 3.32 0.98 -14.76
CA ALA A 6 4.16 1.86 -13.95
C ALA A 6 4.58 3.10 -14.73
N VAL A 7 4.66 4.25 -14.05
CA VAL A 7 5.04 5.55 -14.64
C VAL A 7 5.94 6.31 -13.67
N LYS A 8 7.08 6.78 -14.13
CA LYS A 8 7.99 7.65 -13.36
C LYS A 8 7.29 8.98 -13.03
N VAL A 9 7.33 9.36 -11.76
CA VAL A 9 6.83 10.64 -11.25
C VAL A 9 7.97 11.62 -11.04
N SER A 10 9.11 11.11 -10.53
CA SER A 10 10.35 11.86 -10.33
C SER A 10 11.54 10.92 -10.51
N ASP A 11 12.76 11.41 -10.25
CA ASP A 11 13.95 10.56 -10.33
C ASP A 11 13.93 9.38 -9.36
N ARG A 12 13.28 9.55 -8.20
CA ARG A 12 13.20 8.54 -7.14
C ARG A 12 11.85 7.83 -7.07
N VAL A 13 10.78 8.40 -7.62
CA VAL A 13 9.41 7.92 -7.42
C VAL A 13 8.81 7.37 -8.69
N THR A 14 8.36 6.11 -8.62
CA THR A 14 7.57 5.46 -9.67
C THR A 14 6.17 5.15 -9.13
N ARG A 15 5.14 5.65 -9.82
CA ARG A 15 3.75 5.31 -9.54
C ARG A 15 3.37 4.03 -10.26
N ILE A 16 2.74 3.11 -9.53
CA ILE A 16 2.22 1.83 -10.04
C ILE A 16 0.70 1.90 -9.94
N PHE A 17 0.02 1.62 -11.04
CA PHE A 17 -1.44 1.61 -11.13
C PHE A 17 -1.95 0.22 -10.79
N GLY A 18 -2.85 0.13 -9.83
CA GLY A 18 -3.58 -1.09 -9.51
C GLY A 18 -4.62 -1.44 -10.55
N ILE A 19 -5.30 -2.54 -10.34
CA ILE A 19 -6.30 -3.07 -11.28
C ILE A 19 -7.70 -2.53 -11.04
N CYS A 20 -7.90 -1.84 -9.91
CA CYS A 20 -9.15 -1.22 -9.48
C CYS A 20 -8.97 0.28 -9.20
N THR A 21 -8.11 0.96 -9.97
CA THR A 21 -7.78 2.40 -9.83
C THR A 21 -6.92 2.79 -8.63
N GLU A 22 -6.60 1.86 -7.73
CA GLU A 22 -5.70 2.09 -6.61
C GLU A 22 -4.29 2.45 -7.08
N LEU A 23 -3.59 3.24 -6.27
CA LEU A 23 -2.25 3.73 -6.59
C LEU A 23 -1.25 3.27 -5.54
N MET A 24 -0.17 2.67 -6.02
CA MET A 24 0.99 2.31 -5.21
C MET A 24 2.20 3.11 -5.68
N TYR A 25 3.18 3.30 -4.81
CA TYR A 25 4.37 4.08 -5.16
C TYR A 25 5.65 3.34 -4.73
N LEU A 26 6.57 3.19 -5.67
CA LEU A 26 7.93 2.73 -5.38
C LEU A 26 8.84 3.95 -5.24
N VAL A 27 9.48 4.09 -4.08
CA VAL A 27 10.45 5.14 -3.77
C VAL A 27 11.83 4.51 -3.66
N GLU A 28 12.77 4.97 -4.49
CA GLU A 28 14.11 4.39 -4.57
C GLU A 28 15.16 5.31 -3.93
N GLY A 29 15.82 4.80 -2.89
CA GLY A 29 17.06 5.37 -2.38
C GLY A 29 18.30 4.74 -3.06
N GLU A 30 19.48 5.00 -2.53
CA GLU A 30 20.73 4.40 -3.02
C GLU A 30 20.90 2.95 -2.57
N ASP A 31 20.48 2.63 -1.34
CA ASP A 31 20.71 1.33 -0.70
C ASP A 31 19.51 0.38 -0.78
N LYS A 32 18.29 0.92 -0.72
CA LYS A 32 17.03 0.16 -0.71
C LYS A 32 15.87 0.97 -1.26
N ALA A 33 14.76 0.32 -1.50
CA ALA A 33 13.53 0.96 -1.94
C ALA A 33 12.39 0.73 -0.92
N ALA A 34 11.43 1.64 -0.90
CA ALA A 34 10.18 1.50 -0.18
C ALA A 34 9.01 1.43 -1.16
N LEU A 35 8.15 0.42 -0.99
CA LEU A 35 6.87 0.32 -1.69
C LEU A 35 5.78 0.82 -0.75
N ILE A 36 5.07 1.86 -1.16
CA ILE A 36 3.94 2.41 -0.42
C ILE A 36 2.67 1.82 -1.00
N ASP A 37 1.97 1.08 -0.16
CA ASP A 37 0.80 0.25 -0.45
C ASP A 37 1.07 -0.90 -1.43
N THR A 38 0.14 -1.85 -1.48
CA THR A 38 0.29 -3.10 -2.24
C THR A 38 -0.94 -3.46 -3.07
N GLY A 39 -1.94 -2.58 -3.11
CA GLY A 39 -3.15 -2.78 -3.89
C GLY A 39 -4.05 -3.91 -3.37
N SER A 40 -4.97 -4.31 -4.22
CA SER A 40 -6.02 -5.30 -3.93
C SER A 40 -5.54 -6.76 -3.88
N GLY A 41 -4.27 -7.01 -4.24
CA GLY A 41 -3.64 -8.33 -4.16
C GLY A 41 -4.16 -9.33 -5.20
N PHE A 42 -4.39 -8.87 -6.42
CA PHE A 42 -4.64 -9.70 -7.58
C PHE A 42 -3.53 -9.48 -8.62
N GLY A 43 -2.85 -10.56 -8.99
CA GLY A 43 -1.63 -10.52 -9.78
C GLY A 43 -0.40 -10.19 -8.95
N SER A 44 0.77 -10.62 -9.41
CA SER A 44 2.01 -10.40 -8.65
C SER A 44 2.53 -8.98 -8.80
N LEU A 45 2.32 -8.17 -7.79
CA LEU A 45 2.94 -6.84 -7.65
C LEU A 45 4.45 -6.98 -7.46
N LYS A 46 4.89 -8.01 -6.73
CA LYS A 46 6.31 -8.30 -6.50
C LYS A 46 7.07 -8.44 -7.81
N GLN A 47 6.54 -9.20 -8.78
CA GLN A 47 7.17 -9.34 -10.10
C GLN A 47 7.28 -8.01 -10.86
N THR A 48 6.34 -7.09 -10.64
CA THR A 48 6.40 -5.75 -11.24
C THR A 48 7.48 -4.92 -10.56
N VAL A 49 7.55 -4.95 -9.23
CA VAL A 49 8.56 -4.24 -8.44
C VAL A 49 9.96 -4.73 -8.76
N GLU A 50 10.18 -6.05 -8.89
CA GLU A 50 11.45 -6.67 -9.25
C GLU A 50 11.95 -6.28 -10.67
N LYS A 51 11.06 -5.83 -11.55
CA LYS A 51 11.44 -5.26 -12.86
C LYS A 51 11.82 -3.78 -12.79
N LEU A 52 11.39 -3.08 -11.75
CA LEU A 52 11.62 -1.65 -11.55
C LEU A 52 12.88 -1.37 -10.74
N THR A 53 13.23 -2.27 -9.82
CA THR A 53 14.39 -2.15 -8.95
C THR A 53 14.95 -3.54 -8.58
N ASP A 54 16.26 -3.62 -8.45
CA ASP A 54 16.99 -4.78 -7.91
C ASP A 54 17.42 -4.60 -6.45
N LYS A 55 17.00 -3.49 -5.83
CA LYS A 55 17.30 -3.18 -4.43
C LYS A 55 16.39 -3.96 -3.47
N PRO A 56 16.84 -4.18 -2.22
CA PRO A 56 15.96 -4.67 -1.16
C PRO A 56 14.75 -3.75 -0.98
N VAL A 57 13.54 -4.33 -0.92
CA VAL A 57 12.29 -3.57 -0.81
C VAL A 57 11.67 -3.78 0.56
N ILE A 58 11.32 -2.67 1.22
CA ILE A 58 10.42 -2.65 2.37
C ILE A 58 9.05 -2.14 1.93
N VAL A 59 7.98 -2.64 2.55
CA VAL A 59 6.61 -2.19 2.30
C VAL A 59 6.14 -1.33 3.45
N LEU A 60 5.55 -0.19 3.14
CA LEU A 60 4.94 0.75 4.08
C LEU A 60 3.46 0.87 3.74
N LEU A 61 2.58 0.33 4.57
CA LEU A 61 1.14 0.41 4.35
C LEU A 61 0.58 1.71 4.94
N THR A 62 -0.17 2.45 4.12
CA THR A 62 -0.86 3.66 4.59
C THR A 62 -1.98 3.28 5.55
N HIS A 63 -2.73 2.21 5.26
CA HIS A 63 -3.80 1.69 6.11
C HIS A 63 -4.23 0.28 5.68
N GLY A 64 -5.16 -0.34 6.42
CA GLY A 64 -5.51 -1.76 6.29
C GLY A 64 -6.62 -2.11 5.29
N HIS A 65 -7.07 -1.20 4.41
CA HIS A 65 -8.15 -1.48 3.46
C HIS A 65 -7.74 -2.39 2.31
N VAL A 66 -8.77 -2.96 1.65
CA VAL A 66 -8.65 -3.99 0.62
C VAL A 66 -7.82 -3.56 -0.59
N ASP A 67 -7.94 -2.32 -0.99
CA ASP A 67 -7.29 -1.72 -2.15
C ASP A 67 -5.88 -1.15 -1.85
N HIS A 68 -5.43 -1.25 -0.59
CA HIS A 68 -4.11 -0.78 -0.17
C HIS A 68 -3.18 -1.89 0.34
N ALA A 69 -3.71 -2.91 1.02
CA ALA A 69 -2.88 -3.79 1.84
C ALA A 69 -2.85 -5.27 1.41
N MET A 70 -3.67 -5.69 0.45
CA MET A 70 -3.90 -7.12 0.21
C MET A 70 -2.80 -7.81 -0.60
N GLY A 71 -1.93 -7.09 -1.29
CA GLY A 71 -0.73 -7.65 -1.92
C GLY A 71 0.47 -7.82 -0.97
N ALA A 72 0.34 -7.41 0.30
CA ALA A 72 1.42 -7.46 1.29
C ALA A 72 1.97 -8.87 1.55
N GLY A 73 1.18 -9.91 1.22
CA GLY A 73 1.59 -11.31 1.34
C GLY A 73 2.82 -11.70 0.51
N GLU A 74 3.10 -10.97 -0.57
CA GLU A 74 4.24 -11.24 -1.44
C GLU A 74 5.58 -10.74 -0.89
N PHE A 75 5.59 -9.89 0.15
CA PHE A 75 6.78 -9.22 0.66
C PHE A 75 7.16 -9.69 2.07
N GLU A 76 8.47 -9.73 2.33
CA GLU A 76 9.00 -10.20 3.62
C GLU A 76 8.94 -9.13 4.71
N THR A 77 9.31 -7.88 4.34
CA THR A 77 9.40 -6.76 5.29
C THR A 77 8.26 -5.79 5.04
N VAL A 78 7.23 -5.88 5.88
CA VAL A 78 6.02 -5.06 5.79
C VAL A 78 5.81 -4.34 7.11
N TYR A 79 5.50 -3.04 7.03
CA TYR A 79 5.15 -2.18 8.16
C TYR A 79 3.70 -1.74 8.06
N MET A 80 2.95 -1.87 9.15
CA MET A 80 1.56 -1.42 9.27
C MET A 80 1.30 -0.87 10.67
N ASN A 81 0.41 0.12 10.77
CA ASN A 81 -0.09 0.53 12.08
C ASN A 81 -1.12 -0.49 12.58
N HIS A 82 -0.83 -1.17 13.68
CA HIS A 82 -1.66 -2.24 14.24
C HIS A 82 -3.03 -1.79 14.76
N ASN A 83 -3.34 -0.49 14.79
CA ASN A 83 -4.71 -0.04 15.01
C ASN A 83 -5.65 -0.45 13.87
N ASP A 84 -5.10 -0.89 12.73
CA ASP A 84 -5.86 -1.38 11.58
C ASP A 84 -5.88 -2.91 11.44
N ASP A 85 -5.41 -3.68 12.41
CA ASP A 85 -5.39 -5.15 12.35
C ASP A 85 -6.79 -5.75 12.08
N ASP A 86 -7.82 -5.23 12.74
CA ASP A 86 -9.20 -5.69 12.55
C ASP A 86 -9.72 -5.38 11.14
N ILE A 87 -9.36 -4.20 10.60
CA ILE A 87 -9.71 -3.79 9.24
C ILE A 87 -9.01 -4.69 8.24
N PHE A 88 -7.69 -4.86 8.38
CA PHE A 88 -6.89 -5.72 7.53
C PHE A 88 -7.43 -7.16 7.49
N LYS A 89 -7.73 -7.73 8.67
CA LYS A 89 -8.31 -9.06 8.79
C LYS A 89 -9.68 -9.18 8.13
N LYS A 90 -10.55 -8.18 8.32
CA LYS A 90 -11.88 -8.13 7.70
C LYS A 90 -11.77 -8.05 6.18
N HIS A 91 -10.98 -7.10 5.67
CA HIS A 91 -10.81 -6.83 4.25
C HIS A 91 -9.99 -7.91 3.53
N GLY A 92 -9.19 -8.67 4.25
CA GLY A 92 -8.45 -9.82 3.75
C GLY A 92 -9.31 -11.06 3.45
N GLN A 93 -10.60 -11.05 3.83
CA GLN A 93 -11.50 -12.15 3.49
C GLN A 93 -11.72 -12.25 1.98
N SER A 94 -11.60 -13.45 1.43
CA SER A 94 -11.72 -13.69 -0.01
C SER A 94 -13.01 -13.13 -0.60
N SER A 95 -14.16 -13.30 0.07
CA SER A 95 -15.44 -12.75 -0.37
C SER A 95 -15.39 -11.22 -0.54
N ILE A 96 -14.84 -10.51 0.45
CA ILE A 96 -14.75 -9.04 0.42
C ILE A 96 -13.83 -8.57 -0.71
N ARG A 97 -12.69 -9.25 -0.91
CA ARG A 97 -11.75 -8.92 -1.98
C ARG A 97 -12.37 -9.12 -3.37
N TRP A 98 -13.05 -10.25 -3.61
CA TRP A 98 -13.75 -10.50 -4.87
C TRP A 98 -14.92 -9.54 -5.09
N ASP A 99 -15.65 -9.16 -4.04
CA ASP A 99 -16.74 -8.19 -4.15
C ASP A 99 -16.21 -6.77 -4.45
N SER A 100 -15.10 -6.36 -3.82
CA SER A 100 -14.43 -5.10 -4.13
C SER A 100 -13.99 -5.03 -5.60
N LEU A 101 -13.40 -6.11 -6.12
CA LEU A 101 -13.01 -6.20 -7.52
C LEU A 101 -14.22 -6.05 -8.46
N ARG A 102 -15.35 -6.71 -8.16
CA ARG A 102 -16.58 -6.62 -8.97
C ARG A 102 -17.22 -5.24 -8.98
N MET A 103 -17.01 -4.47 -7.93
CA MET A 103 -17.54 -3.10 -7.80
C MET A 103 -16.69 -2.07 -8.52
N SER A 104 -15.50 -2.43 -8.97
CA SER A 104 -14.64 -1.51 -9.71
C SER A 104 -15.20 -1.25 -11.12
N GLU A 105 -15.26 0.02 -11.51
CA GLU A 105 -15.70 0.44 -12.84
C GLU A 105 -14.68 0.09 -13.94
N GLU A 106 -13.41 -0.04 -13.55
CA GLU A 106 -12.30 -0.40 -14.45
C GLU A 106 -11.91 -1.89 -14.27
N TYR A 107 -12.92 -2.74 -14.31
CA TYR A 107 -12.73 -4.17 -14.12
C TYR A 107 -11.76 -4.78 -15.15
N VAL A 108 -10.67 -5.34 -14.66
CA VAL A 108 -9.76 -6.18 -15.42
C VAL A 108 -10.14 -7.63 -15.18
N GLU A 109 -10.17 -8.44 -16.23
CA GLU A 109 -10.44 -9.87 -16.10
C GLU A 109 -9.35 -10.53 -15.23
N VAL A 110 -9.75 -11.02 -14.07
CA VAL A 110 -8.89 -11.66 -13.08
C VAL A 110 -9.32 -13.11 -12.92
N VAL A 111 -8.37 -14.01 -12.93
CA VAL A 111 -8.60 -15.44 -12.71
C VAL A 111 -8.17 -15.85 -11.30
N SER A 112 -8.64 -16.99 -10.82
CA SER A 112 -8.35 -17.45 -9.45
C SER A 112 -6.85 -17.59 -9.15
N SER A 113 -6.03 -17.89 -10.17
CA SER A 113 -4.58 -17.97 -10.02
C SER A 113 -3.87 -16.61 -9.83
N ASP A 114 -4.57 -15.51 -10.07
CA ASP A 114 -4.05 -14.17 -9.80
C ASP A 114 -4.26 -13.75 -8.33
N TYR A 115 -5.03 -14.50 -7.55
CA TYR A 115 -5.31 -14.20 -6.15
C TYR A 115 -4.06 -14.41 -5.29
N ILE A 116 -3.60 -13.37 -4.61
CA ILE A 116 -2.52 -13.45 -3.63
C ILE A 116 -3.12 -13.73 -2.25
N GLU A 117 -2.64 -14.76 -1.57
CA GLU A 117 -3.12 -15.11 -0.24
C GLU A 117 -2.89 -13.96 0.75
N THR A 118 -3.91 -13.70 1.58
CA THR A 118 -3.83 -12.67 2.59
C THR A 118 -2.81 -13.04 3.66
N ALA A 119 -1.88 -12.14 3.94
CA ALA A 119 -0.88 -12.34 4.98
C ALA A 119 -1.50 -12.34 6.39
N ASP A 120 -0.78 -12.90 7.34
CA ASP A 120 -1.06 -12.67 8.76
C ASP A 120 -0.45 -11.32 9.18
N ALA A 121 -1.30 -10.38 9.61
CA ALA A 121 -0.85 -9.07 10.10
C ALA A 121 0.09 -9.17 11.32
N GLY A 122 -0.01 -10.23 12.10
CA GLY A 122 0.86 -10.47 13.25
C GLY A 122 2.36 -10.61 12.88
N ARG A 123 2.68 -10.83 11.61
CA ARG A 123 4.08 -10.85 11.13
C ARG A 123 4.59 -9.46 10.71
N PHE A 124 3.72 -8.43 10.62
CA PHE A 124 4.11 -7.12 10.18
C PHE A 124 4.83 -6.35 11.29
N TYR A 125 5.82 -5.56 10.91
CA TYR A 125 6.49 -4.65 11.83
C TYR A 125 5.55 -3.49 12.19
N PRO A 126 5.56 -3.05 13.45
CA PRO A 126 4.74 -1.92 13.88
C PRO A 126 5.20 -0.62 13.20
N LEU A 127 4.23 0.13 12.67
CA LEU A 127 4.42 1.45 12.08
C LEU A 127 3.84 2.52 13.01
N LYS A 128 4.61 3.56 13.30
CA LYS A 128 4.22 4.62 14.23
C LYS A 128 4.56 6.00 13.67
N GLU A 129 3.85 7.00 14.16
CA GLU A 129 4.24 8.39 13.94
C GLU A 129 5.67 8.65 14.43
N GLY A 130 6.44 9.36 13.61
CA GLY A 130 7.84 9.68 13.86
C GLY A 130 8.83 8.61 13.37
N ASP A 131 8.38 7.45 12.89
CA ASP A 131 9.26 6.48 12.26
C ASP A 131 9.91 7.09 11.01
N ARG A 132 11.19 6.78 10.81
CA ARG A 132 11.99 7.28 9.69
C ARG A 132 12.64 6.11 8.96
N PHE A 133 12.47 6.10 7.67
CA PHE A 133 13.05 5.08 6.80
C PHE A 133 14.11 5.72 5.91
N ASP A 134 15.36 5.60 6.30
CA ASP A 134 16.52 5.97 5.46
C ASP A 134 16.68 4.93 4.36
N LEU A 135 16.62 5.37 3.11
CA LEU A 135 16.72 4.51 1.93
C LEU A 135 18.10 4.62 1.25
N GLY A 136 19.03 5.40 1.84
CA GLY A 136 20.27 5.81 1.21
C GLY A 136 20.06 7.03 0.31
N GLY A 137 20.54 8.20 0.78
CA GLY A 137 20.41 9.48 0.08
C GLY A 137 18.99 10.06 -0.01
N CYS A 138 18.01 9.42 0.62
CA CYS A 138 16.68 9.99 0.84
C CYS A 138 15.98 9.29 2.01
N THR A 139 15.02 10.00 2.63
CA THR A 139 14.32 9.54 3.84
C THR A 139 12.82 9.71 3.71
N LEU A 140 12.07 8.66 4.05
CA LEU A 140 10.63 8.73 4.26
C LEU A 140 10.34 8.95 5.75
N ASN A 141 9.66 10.03 6.07
CA ASN A 141 9.16 10.32 7.41
C ASN A 141 7.69 9.96 7.52
N THR A 142 7.30 9.36 8.63
CA THR A 142 5.96 8.85 8.89
C THR A 142 5.20 9.80 9.81
N TYR A 143 3.98 10.15 9.41
CA TYR A 143 3.05 10.94 10.22
C TYR A 143 1.72 10.21 10.37
N ALA A 144 1.09 10.32 11.53
CA ALA A 144 -0.27 9.85 11.72
C ALA A 144 -1.27 10.78 11.03
N CYS A 145 -2.24 10.21 10.32
CA CYS A 145 -3.33 10.96 9.70
C CYS A 145 -4.65 10.21 9.91
N TYR A 146 -5.02 10.07 11.18
CA TYR A 146 -6.20 9.33 11.59
C TYR A 146 -7.48 10.02 11.12
N GLY A 147 -8.50 9.22 10.79
CA GLY A 147 -9.80 9.70 10.35
C GLY A 147 -10.46 8.74 9.38
N HIS A 148 -9.82 8.44 8.25
CA HIS A 148 -10.29 7.43 7.32
C HIS A 148 -10.23 6.03 7.96
N THR A 149 -9.12 5.69 8.60
CA THR A 149 -8.99 4.58 9.55
C THR A 149 -8.29 5.03 10.83
N ARG A 150 -8.32 4.18 11.88
CA ARG A 150 -7.61 4.43 13.14
C ARG A 150 -6.11 4.28 13.02
N GLY A 151 -5.64 3.55 12.02
CA GLY A 151 -4.23 3.29 11.75
C GLY A 151 -3.68 4.05 10.55
N SER A 152 -4.44 5.00 9.96
CA SER A 152 -4.00 5.73 8.78
C SER A 152 -2.70 6.49 9.02
N MET A 153 -1.73 6.24 8.14
CA MET A 153 -0.41 6.86 8.14
C MET A 153 -0.14 7.51 6.78
N VAL A 154 0.65 8.57 6.78
CA VAL A 154 1.12 9.26 5.57
C VAL A 154 2.65 9.33 5.59
N PHE A 155 3.26 9.40 4.40
CA PHE A 155 4.71 9.37 4.26
C PHE A 155 5.21 10.58 3.49
N LEU A 156 6.18 11.31 4.05
CA LEU A 156 6.83 12.43 3.40
C LEU A 156 8.23 12.04 2.94
N LEU A 157 8.46 12.09 1.63
CA LEU A 157 9.80 12.09 1.05
C LEU A 157 10.35 13.52 1.12
N GLU A 158 11.23 13.78 2.08
CA GLU A 158 11.70 15.14 2.39
C GLU A 158 12.45 15.77 1.20
N GLU A 159 13.35 15.02 0.58
CA GLU A 159 14.27 15.51 -0.44
C GLU A 159 13.53 16.01 -1.70
N GLU A 160 12.40 15.39 -2.04
CA GLU A 160 11.58 15.77 -3.18
C GLU A 160 10.29 16.49 -2.79
N ARG A 161 10.02 16.62 -1.48
CA ARG A 161 8.80 17.24 -0.93
C ARG A 161 7.52 16.60 -1.47
N ILE A 162 7.55 15.27 -1.61
CA ILE A 162 6.40 14.48 -2.05
C ILE A 162 5.75 13.83 -0.83
N LEU A 163 4.44 14.02 -0.69
CA LEU A 163 3.63 13.44 0.38
C LEU A 163 2.72 12.36 -0.18
N PHE A 164 2.83 11.14 0.36
CA PHE A 164 1.98 10.00 0.03
C PHE A 164 0.88 9.91 1.08
N LEU A 165 -0.36 10.11 0.66
CA LEU A 165 -1.49 10.34 1.56
C LEU A 165 -2.38 9.10 1.76
N GLY A 166 -2.24 8.06 0.90
CA GLY A 166 -3.28 7.02 0.84
C GLY A 166 -4.65 7.67 0.69
N ASP A 167 -5.60 7.26 1.52
CA ASP A 167 -6.97 7.78 1.51
C ASP A 167 -7.21 8.92 2.51
N ALA A 168 -6.16 9.45 3.13
CA ALA A 168 -6.30 10.52 4.12
C ALA A 168 -6.80 11.86 3.53
N CYS A 169 -6.61 12.09 2.21
CA CYS A 169 -6.99 13.35 1.56
C CYS A 169 -7.41 13.14 0.10
N ASN A 170 -8.53 12.49 -0.10
CA ASN A 170 -9.17 12.35 -1.42
C ASN A 170 -10.19 13.46 -1.64
N SER A 171 -10.56 13.74 -2.91
CA SER A 171 -11.65 14.69 -3.26
C SER A 171 -13.00 14.31 -2.61
N ARG A 172 -13.14 13.03 -2.26
CA ARG A 172 -14.22 12.47 -1.45
C ARG A 172 -13.60 11.53 -0.44
N THR A 173 -13.40 11.98 0.79
CA THR A 173 -12.90 11.13 1.87
C THR A 173 -14.07 10.37 2.48
N PHE A 174 -13.99 9.05 2.47
CA PHE A 174 -14.95 8.20 3.17
C PHE A 174 -14.53 8.06 4.64
N MET A 175 -15.41 8.43 5.55
CA MET A 175 -15.24 8.22 6.98
C MET A 175 -16.29 7.20 7.42
N PHE A 176 -15.86 6.01 7.76
CA PHE A 176 -16.74 4.93 8.18
C PHE A 176 -16.94 5.02 9.69
N GLN A 177 -18.22 4.97 10.16
CA GLN A 177 -18.55 5.07 11.58
C GLN A 177 -17.81 4.04 12.46
N ASP A 178 -17.53 2.87 11.91
CA ASP A 178 -16.86 1.77 12.64
C ASP A 178 -15.36 2.02 12.85
N TYR A 179 -14.76 2.94 12.12
CA TYR A 179 -13.31 3.15 12.08
C TYR A 179 -12.87 4.59 12.36
N SER A 180 -13.79 5.54 12.24
CA SER A 180 -13.47 6.94 12.49
C SER A 180 -13.30 7.22 13.98
N LEU A 181 -12.48 8.22 14.27
CA LEU A 181 -12.25 8.72 15.62
C LEU A 181 -13.51 9.48 16.10
N THR A 182 -14.40 8.82 16.75
CA THR A 182 -15.48 9.46 17.54
C THR A 182 -15.51 8.87 18.93
#